data_386442cec46a3192d309ba081de7c8f5
#
_entry.id   386442cec46a3192d309ba081de7c8f5
#
_cell.length_a   1.000
_cell.length_b   1.000
_cell.length_c   1.000
_cell.angle_alpha   90.00
_cell.angle_beta   90.00
_cell.angle_gamma   90.00
#
_symmetry.space_group_name_H-M   'P 1'
#
loop_
_entity.id
_entity.type
_entity.pdbx_description
1 polymer ?
#
loop_
_entity_poly.entity_id
_entity_poly.type
_entity_poly.pdbx_seq_one_letter_code
_entity_poly.pdbx_strand_id
1 'polypeptide(L)'
;EEDVCCGTSKANSAIVHAGYDAAEGSLMAKLNVRGNQMMEQLSKDLDFPFKKNGSLVVCLHEEDMPNLQALYDRGVANGVKELRILNREELKEMEPNISDQAYAALYAPTAGIVCPFNLNIAMAENANVNGVEFKFDTEVTDLKPIDEGWEVHTNNGVFQTRYVVNAAGVYADKFHNMVSEKKIHITPRRGDYCLLDKSAGNHVSKIIFALPGKYGKGILISPTVHGNLLLGPTAI
;
A
#
# COMPACT_ATOMS: atom_id res chain seq x y z
N GLU A 1 -6.83 -2.51 -20.75
CA GLU A 1 -7.97 -2.45 -19.81
C GLU A 1 -9.03 -1.49 -20.34
N GLU A 2 -10.29 -1.77 -20.02
CA GLU A 2 -11.47 -1.01 -20.47
C GLU A 2 -11.75 0.24 -19.64
N ASP A 3 -11.13 0.34 -18.45
CA ASP A 3 -11.30 1.46 -17.54
C ASP A 3 -10.10 1.57 -16.56
N VAL A 4 -10.09 2.62 -15.74
CA VAL A 4 -9.20 2.74 -14.59
C VAL A 4 -9.59 1.75 -13.49
N CYS A 5 -8.72 1.53 -12.51
CA CYS A 5 -9.03 0.67 -11.36
C CYS A 5 -9.32 -0.81 -11.71
N CYS A 6 -8.85 -1.31 -12.84
CA CYS A 6 -9.08 -2.72 -13.25
C CYS A 6 -8.07 -3.72 -12.71
N GLY A 7 -6.86 -3.26 -12.31
CA GLY A 7 -5.75 -4.10 -11.86
C GLY A 7 -5.56 -4.15 -10.34
N THR A 8 -4.30 -4.24 -9.92
CA THR A 8 -3.88 -4.32 -8.51
C THR A 8 -4.25 -3.07 -7.70
N SER A 9 -4.47 -1.91 -8.35
CA SER A 9 -4.87 -0.67 -7.68
C SER A 9 -6.20 -0.79 -6.93
N LYS A 10 -7.09 -1.72 -7.31
CA LYS A 10 -8.31 -2.05 -6.55
C LYS A 10 -8.14 -3.28 -5.64
N ALA A 11 -7.23 -4.20 -5.98
CA ALA A 11 -7.04 -5.49 -5.31
C ALA A 11 -5.83 -5.43 -4.38
N ASN A 12 -5.98 -4.72 -3.26
CA ASN A 12 -4.96 -4.55 -2.23
C ASN A 12 -5.60 -4.43 -0.84
N SER A 13 -4.78 -4.35 0.21
CA SER A 13 -5.24 -4.27 1.60
C SER A 13 -5.80 -2.91 2.02
N ALA A 14 -5.84 -1.93 1.13
CA ALA A 14 -6.39 -0.59 1.40
C ALA A 14 -5.72 0.17 2.56
N ILE A 15 -4.48 -0.15 2.87
CA ILE A 15 -3.74 0.41 4.00
C ILE A 15 -2.81 1.53 3.55
N VAL A 16 -2.92 2.67 4.22
CA VAL A 16 -1.95 3.76 4.15
C VAL A 16 -0.92 3.53 5.26
N HIS A 17 0.18 2.89 4.91
CA HIS A 17 1.23 2.54 5.87
C HIS A 17 1.93 3.76 6.44
N ALA A 18 2.32 3.71 7.73
CA ALA A 18 3.05 4.78 8.40
C ALA A 18 4.49 4.95 7.89
N GLY A 19 5.17 3.85 7.49
CA GLY A 19 6.52 3.87 6.95
C GLY A 19 7.61 3.25 7.84
N TYR A 20 7.25 2.56 8.92
CA TYR A 20 8.21 1.97 9.87
C TYR A 20 8.91 0.71 9.33
N ASP A 21 8.35 0.02 8.33
CA ASP A 21 8.81 -1.30 7.90
C ASP A 21 9.89 -1.24 6.79
N ALA A 22 9.91 -0.19 5.99
CA ALA A 22 10.85 -0.07 4.88
C ALA A 22 12.29 0.15 5.36
N ALA A 23 13.26 -0.42 4.64
CA ALA A 23 14.68 -0.26 4.95
C ALA A 23 15.08 1.22 4.98
N GLU A 24 15.82 1.59 6.02
CA GLU A 24 16.30 2.97 6.24
C GLU A 24 17.07 3.49 5.02
N GLY A 25 16.85 4.76 4.68
CA GLY A 25 17.51 5.45 3.57
C GLY A 25 17.00 5.07 2.17
N SER A 26 16.16 4.02 2.05
CA SER A 26 15.61 3.59 0.77
C SER A 26 14.58 4.59 0.23
N LEU A 27 14.37 4.58 -1.10
CA LEU A 27 13.28 5.33 -1.73
C LEU A 27 11.92 4.88 -1.20
N MET A 28 11.76 3.60 -0.91
CA MET A 28 10.53 3.05 -0.32
C MET A 28 10.23 3.73 1.02
N ALA A 29 11.21 3.86 1.93
CA ALA A 29 11.03 4.53 3.21
C ALA A 29 10.63 6.00 3.02
N LYS A 30 11.39 6.74 2.21
CA LYS A 30 11.13 8.17 1.94
C LYS A 30 9.76 8.42 1.34
N LEU A 31 9.40 7.66 0.31
CA LEU A 31 8.13 7.84 -0.42
C LEU A 31 6.93 7.33 0.39
N ASN A 32 7.09 6.28 1.20
CA ASN A 32 6.03 5.81 2.08
C ASN A 32 5.64 6.86 3.12
N VAL A 33 6.62 7.42 3.85
CA VAL A 33 6.37 8.48 4.85
C VAL A 33 5.76 9.71 4.19
N ARG A 34 6.30 10.15 3.05
CA ARG A 34 5.76 11.30 2.31
C ARG A 34 4.33 11.04 1.82
N GLY A 35 4.05 9.89 1.23
CA GLY A 35 2.71 9.51 0.77
C GLY A 35 1.69 9.46 1.92
N ASN A 36 2.09 8.90 3.07
CA ASN A 36 1.27 8.91 4.27
C ASN A 36 0.90 10.34 4.71
N GLN A 37 1.87 11.26 4.76
CA GLN A 37 1.65 12.65 5.13
C GLN A 37 0.74 13.42 4.17
N MET A 38 0.74 13.04 2.89
CA MET A 38 -0.10 13.68 1.86
C MET A 38 -1.55 13.18 1.87
N MET A 39 -1.79 11.97 2.37
CA MET A 39 -3.06 11.26 2.17
C MET A 39 -4.28 12.00 2.75
N GLU A 40 -4.14 12.59 3.93
CA GLU A 40 -5.25 13.31 4.56
C GLU A 40 -5.68 14.55 3.74
N GLN A 41 -4.71 15.30 3.20
CA GLN A 41 -5.01 16.46 2.37
C GLN A 41 -5.59 16.02 1.03
N LEU A 42 -4.99 15.00 0.38
CA LEU A 42 -5.50 14.46 -0.88
C LEU A 42 -6.93 13.95 -0.75
N SER A 43 -7.27 13.31 0.38
CA SER A 43 -8.64 12.82 0.58
C SER A 43 -9.67 13.95 0.66
N LYS A 44 -9.28 15.10 1.20
CA LYS A 44 -10.13 16.31 1.25
C LYS A 44 -10.23 16.99 -0.11
N ASP A 45 -9.11 17.10 -0.83
CA ASP A 45 -9.03 17.78 -2.13
C ASP A 45 -9.76 17.01 -3.24
N LEU A 46 -9.72 15.68 -3.17
CA LEU A 46 -10.26 14.78 -4.19
C LEU A 46 -11.52 14.01 -3.75
N ASP A 47 -12.02 14.29 -2.56
CA ASP A 47 -13.27 13.73 -1.98
C ASP A 47 -13.36 12.19 -2.03
N PHE A 48 -12.32 11.50 -1.52
CA PHE A 48 -12.36 10.05 -1.34
C PHE A 48 -12.27 9.64 0.13
N PRO A 49 -12.91 8.51 0.54
CA PRO A 49 -12.91 8.07 1.93
C PRO A 49 -11.52 7.66 2.41
N PHE A 50 -11.05 8.34 3.47
CA PHE A 50 -9.82 8.04 4.20
C PHE A 50 -10.09 8.11 5.70
N LYS A 51 -9.53 7.19 6.48
CA LYS A 51 -9.59 7.20 7.94
C LYS A 51 -8.22 6.94 8.54
N LYS A 52 -7.68 7.93 9.25
CA LYS A 52 -6.45 7.82 10.03
C LYS A 52 -6.75 7.12 11.35
N ASN A 53 -6.79 5.79 11.34
CA ASN A 53 -7.17 4.98 12.50
C ASN A 53 -5.99 4.34 13.23
N GLY A 54 -4.78 4.44 12.68
CA GLY A 54 -3.57 3.86 13.26
C GLY A 54 -3.42 2.37 13.01
N SER A 55 -2.21 1.87 13.26
CA SER A 55 -1.88 0.46 13.18
C SER A 55 -1.12 -0.03 14.40
N LEU A 56 -1.27 -1.31 14.70
CA LEU A 56 -0.58 -2.05 15.76
C LEU A 56 0.19 -3.22 15.15
N VAL A 57 1.48 -3.32 15.45
CA VAL A 57 2.25 -4.55 15.18
C VAL A 57 2.37 -5.31 16.49
N VAL A 58 1.64 -6.41 16.60
CA VAL A 58 1.47 -7.15 17.87
C VAL A 58 2.61 -8.14 18.05
N CYS A 59 3.25 -8.07 19.20
CA CYS A 59 4.25 -9.01 19.71
C CYS A 59 3.56 -9.96 20.69
N LEU A 60 3.67 -11.27 20.48
CA LEU A 60 3.01 -12.28 21.32
C LEU A 60 3.93 -12.78 22.45
N HIS A 61 5.25 -12.70 22.30
CA HIS A 61 6.20 -13.25 23.24
C HIS A 61 7.22 -12.22 23.68
N GLU A 62 7.59 -12.23 24.95
CA GLU A 62 8.61 -11.33 25.51
C GLU A 62 9.96 -11.45 24.79
N GLU A 63 10.33 -12.66 24.38
CA GLU A 63 11.55 -12.96 23.64
C GLU A 63 11.65 -12.25 22.28
N ASP A 64 10.52 -11.83 21.71
CA ASP A 64 10.45 -11.10 20.43
C ASP A 64 10.54 -9.58 20.59
N MET A 65 10.60 -9.05 21.82
CA MET A 65 10.72 -7.61 22.08
C MET A 65 11.89 -6.93 21.39
N PRO A 66 13.08 -7.56 21.24
CA PRO A 66 14.17 -6.96 20.46
C PRO A 66 13.79 -6.70 18.98
N ASN A 67 12.97 -7.57 18.38
CA ASN A 67 12.49 -7.39 17.00
C ASN A 67 11.49 -6.23 16.91
N LEU A 68 10.62 -6.10 17.92
CA LEU A 68 9.66 -4.99 18.00
C LEU A 68 10.40 -3.65 18.19
N GLN A 69 11.43 -3.62 19.05
CA GLN A 69 12.28 -2.45 19.26
C GLN A 69 13.03 -2.06 17.98
N ALA A 70 13.61 -3.02 17.26
CA ALA A 70 14.28 -2.76 15.98
C ALA A 70 13.33 -2.16 14.94
N LEU A 71 12.06 -2.58 14.94
CA LEU A 71 11.04 -2.01 14.06
C LEU A 71 10.68 -0.57 14.45
N TYR A 72 10.59 -0.30 15.75
CA TYR A 72 10.40 1.06 16.29
C TYR A 72 11.55 1.98 15.88
N ASP A 73 12.81 1.56 16.13
CA ASP A 73 14.02 2.35 15.84
C ASP A 73 14.09 2.69 14.34
N ARG A 74 13.81 1.71 13.48
CA ARG A 74 13.72 1.89 12.02
C ARG A 74 12.65 2.89 11.65
N GLY A 75 11.48 2.83 12.27
CA GLY A 75 10.39 3.78 12.03
C GLY A 75 10.76 5.20 12.42
N VAL A 76 11.45 5.38 13.55
CA VAL A 76 11.98 6.67 13.99
C VAL A 76 13.00 7.20 12.98
N ALA A 77 13.96 6.36 12.55
CA ALA A 77 14.96 6.71 11.55
C ALA A 77 14.34 7.10 10.20
N ASN A 78 13.24 6.45 9.81
CA ASN A 78 12.48 6.79 8.61
C ASN A 78 11.64 8.09 8.75
N GLY A 79 11.56 8.67 9.95
CA GLY A 79 10.82 9.90 10.20
C GLY A 79 9.33 9.72 10.47
N VAL A 80 8.88 8.50 10.80
CA VAL A 80 7.50 8.23 11.24
C VAL A 80 7.24 8.93 12.57
N LYS A 81 6.15 9.69 12.64
CA LYS A 81 5.82 10.49 13.84
C LYS A 81 5.01 9.68 14.85
N GLU A 82 5.18 10.04 16.13
CA GLU A 82 4.34 9.58 17.25
C GLU A 82 4.32 8.07 17.46
N LEU A 83 5.34 7.35 16.99
CA LEU A 83 5.49 5.91 17.25
C LEU A 83 5.61 5.67 18.76
N ARG A 84 4.95 4.61 19.25
CA ARG A 84 5.06 4.18 20.65
C ARG A 84 5.06 2.65 20.71
N ILE A 85 5.79 2.11 21.67
CA ILE A 85 5.62 0.72 22.09
C ILE A 85 4.64 0.73 23.26
N LEU A 86 3.53 0.01 23.10
CA LEU A 86 2.48 -0.17 24.11
C LEU A 86 2.77 -1.44 24.88
N ASN A 87 2.60 -1.38 26.20
CA ASN A 87 2.56 -2.56 27.04
C ASN A 87 1.20 -3.28 26.89
N ARG A 88 1.05 -4.41 27.59
CA ARG A 88 -0.17 -5.24 27.53
C ARG A 88 -1.43 -4.49 27.95
N GLU A 89 -1.34 -3.68 29.02
CA GLU A 89 -2.48 -2.96 29.58
C GLU A 89 -2.95 -1.87 28.62
N GLU A 90 -2.02 -1.03 28.14
CA GLU A 90 -2.30 0.01 27.14
C GLU A 90 -2.86 -0.58 25.83
N LEU A 91 -2.32 -1.73 25.40
CA LEU A 91 -2.80 -2.43 24.21
C LEU A 91 -4.23 -2.95 24.40
N LYS A 92 -4.54 -3.54 25.55
CA LYS A 92 -5.87 -4.06 25.86
C LYS A 92 -6.91 -2.94 26.02
N GLU A 93 -6.51 -1.80 26.56
CA GLU A 93 -7.35 -0.61 26.63
C GLU A 93 -7.67 -0.06 25.22
N MET A 94 -6.66 -0.02 24.35
CA MET A 94 -6.82 0.49 22.98
C MET A 94 -7.62 -0.46 22.08
N GLU A 95 -7.42 -1.77 22.21
CA GLU A 95 -8.10 -2.83 21.42
C GLU A 95 -8.60 -3.94 22.37
N PRO A 96 -9.80 -3.81 22.96
CA PRO A 96 -10.33 -4.76 23.93
C PRO A 96 -10.45 -6.19 23.43
N ASN A 97 -10.61 -6.38 22.11
CA ASN A 97 -10.75 -7.69 21.48
C ASN A 97 -9.41 -8.33 21.09
N ILE A 98 -8.27 -7.68 21.40
CA ILE A 98 -6.96 -8.30 21.15
C ILE A 98 -6.79 -9.55 22.03
N SER A 99 -6.03 -10.54 21.53
CA SER A 99 -5.74 -11.75 22.27
C SER A 99 -5.06 -11.45 23.62
N ASP A 100 -5.42 -12.19 24.68
CA ASP A 100 -4.76 -12.11 25.98
C ASP A 100 -3.30 -12.61 25.95
N GLN A 101 -2.89 -13.28 24.86
CA GLN A 101 -1.49 -13.66 24.63
C GLN A 101 -0.64 -12.50 24.12
N ALA A 102 -1.24 -11.39 23.68
CA ALA A 102 -0.49 -10.23 23.23
C ALA A 102 0.32 -9.64 24.38
N TYR A 103 1.65 -9.57 24.19
CA TYR A 103 2.60 -9.09 25.20
C TYR A 103 2.82 -7.57 25.08
N ALA A 104 3.03 -7.09 23.87
CA ALA A 104 3.25 -5.68 23.54
C ALA A 104 2.84 -5.37 22.10
N ALA A 105 2.82 -4.11 21.71
CA ALA A 105 2.64 -3.73 20.31
C ALA A 105 3.38 -2.43 19.96
N LEU A 106 3.86 -2.34 18.72
CA LEU A 106 4.26 -1.05 18.13
C LEU A 106 3.00 -0.36 17.60
N TYR A 107 2.67 0.78 18.15
CA TYR A 107 1.58 1.64 17.71
C TYR A 107 2.09 2.75 16.78
N ALA A 108 1.51 2.83 15.58
CA ALA A 108 1.78 3.87 14.60
C ALA A 108 0.48 4.65 14.31
N PRO A 109 0.24 5.79 14.99
CA PRO A 109 -1.01 6.56 14.88
C PRO A 109 -1.23 7.20 13.51
N THR A 110 -0.17 7.36 12.73
CA THR A 110 -0.24 7.99 11.40
C THR A 110 -0.72 7.03 10.31
N ALA A 111 -0.74 5.72 10.57
CA ALA A 111 -1.32 4.75 9.64
C ALA A 111 -2.83 4.96 9.46
N GLY A 112 -3.35 4.55 8.32
CA GLY A 112 -4.78 4.68 8.04
C GLY A 112 -5.28 3.69 7.00
N ILE A 113 -6.56 3.77 6.74
CA ILE A 113 -7.27 2.99 5.72
C ILE A 113 -7.93 3.91 4.71
N VAL A 114 -8.03 3.44 3.46
CA VAL A 114 -8.59 4.19 2.34
C VAL A 114 -9.51 3.28 1.52
N CYS A 115 -10.43 3.85 0.75
CA CYS A 115 -11.08 3.09 -0.32
C CYS A 115 -10.16 3.09 -1.55
N PRO A 116 -9.55 1.96 -1.96
CA PRO A 116 -8.64 1.95 -3.10
C PRO A 116 -9.34 2.23 -4.42
N PHE A 117 -10.62 1.90 -4.54
CA PHE A 117 -11.45 2.23 -5.70
C PHE A 117 -11.63 3.74 -5.83
N ASN A 118 -12.17 4.39 -4.78
CA ASN A 118 -12.44 5.83 -4.82
C ASN A 118 -11.13 6.64 -4.98
N LEU A 119 -10.04 6.25 -4.31
CA LEU A 119 -8.74 6.89 -4.47
C LEU A 119 -8.27 6.85 -5.93
N ASN A 120 -8.34 5.68 -6.57
CA ASN A 120 -7.89 5.51 -7.96
C ASN A 120 -8.77 6.33 -8.93
N ILE A 121 -10.09 6.24 -8.78
CA ILE A 121 -11.06 6.96 -9.61
C ILE A 121 -10.88 8.48 -9.44
N ALA A 122 -10.81 8.97 -8.22
CA ALA A 122 -10.65 10.40 -7.93
C ALA A 122 -9.35 10.97 -8.51
N MET A 123 -8.25 10.21 -8.45
CA MET A 123 -6.99 10.61 -9.10
C MET A 123 -7.12 10.65 -10.63
N ALA A 124 -7.81 9.68 -11.24
CA ALA A 124 -8.03 9.65 -12.69
C ALA A 124 -8.94 10.80 -13.15
N GLU A 125 -10.02 11.06 -12.44
CA GLU A 125 -10.92 12.19 -12.72
C GLU A 125 -10.19 13.52 -12.62
N ASN A 126 -9.40 13.72 -11.55
CA ASN A 126 -8.59 14.92 -11.40
C ASN A 126 -7.56 15.06 -12.52
N ALA A 127 -6.91 13.99 -12.94
CA ALA A 127 -5.97 14.01 -14.06
C ALA A 127 -6.69 14.40 -15.37
N ASN A 128 -7.86 13.82 -15.62
CA ASN A 128 -8.66 14.13 -16.82
C ASN A 128 -9.11 15.60 -16.87
N VAL A 129 -9.59 16.14 -15.74
CA VAL A 129 -9.98 17.57 -15.64
C VAL A 129 -8.78 18.50 -15.89
N ASN A 130 -7.56 18.05 -15.57
CA ASN A 130 -6.32 18.77 -15.83
C ASN A 130 -5.70 18.47 -17.21
N GLY A 131 -6.46 17.86 -18.13
CA GLY A 131 -6.08 17.69 -19.54
C GLY A 131 -5.30 16.42 -19.85
N VAL A 132 -5.26 15.44 -18.94
CA VAL A 132 -4.68 14.11 -19.24
C VAL A 132 -5.65 13.34 -20.13
N GLU A 133 -5.16 12.83 -21.24
CA GLU A 133 -5.92 11.93 -22.10
C GLU A 133 -5.70 10.47 -21.70
N PHE A 134 -6.78 9.74 -21.46
CA PHE A 134 -6.77 8.30 -21.22
C PHE A 134 -7.02 7.56 -22.55
N LYS A 135 -6.22 6.57 -22.84
CA LYS A 135 -6.39 5.67 -23.99
C LYS A 135 -6.65 4.25 -23.46
N PHE A 136 -7.91 3.95 -23.21
CA PHE A 136 -8.34 2.61 -22.79
C PHE A 136 -8.24 1.61 -23.95
N ASP A 137 -8.24 0.33 -23.66
CA ASP A 137 -8.09 -0.78 -24.62
C ASP A 137 -6.91 -0.61 -25.59
N THR A 138 -5.91 0.16 -25.13
CA THR A 138 -4.72 0.49 -25.90
C THR A 138 -3.50 -0.19 -25.27
N GLU A 139 -3.17 -1.37 -25.80
CA GLU A 139 -2.02 -2.15 -25.35
C GLU A 139 -0.74 -1.65 -26.03
N VAL A 140 0.24 -1.27 -25.21
CA VAL A 140 1.60 -0.99 -25.70
C VAL A 140 2.26 -2.30 -26.09
N THR A 141 2.69 -2.39 -27.35
CA THR A 141 3.31 -3.59 -27.93
C THR A 141 4.81 -3.45 -28.12
N ASP A 142 5.31 -2.24 -28.36
CA ASP A 142 6.74 -1.96 -28.55
C ASP A 142 7.08 -0.51 -28.18
N LEU A 143 8.34 -0.27 -27.80
CA LEU A 143 8.90 1.04 -27.49
C LEU A 143 10.18 1.23 -28.30
N LYS A 144 10.23 2.23 -29.16
CA LYS A 144 11.39 2.54 -30.00
C LYS A 144 11.95 3.91 -29.69
N PRO A 145 13.25 4.05 -29.43
CA PRO A 145 13.87 5.36 -29.31
C PRO A 145 13.90 6.04 -30.68
N ILE A 146 13.66 7.36 -30.67
CA ILE A 146 13.85 8.27 -31.81
C ILE A 146 14.72 9.45 -31.38
N ASP A 147 15.14 10.32 -32.30
CA ASP A 147 16.11 11.39 -32.03
C ASP A 147 15.75 12.28 -30.83
N GLU A 148 14.47 12.62 -30.64
CA GLU A 148 14.01 13.48 -29.56
C GLU A 148 12.95 12.82 -28.65
N GLY A 149 13.03 11.51 -28.45
CA GLY A 149 12.07 10.84 -27.59
C GLY A 149 11.80 9.39 -27.93
N TRP A 150 10.52 9.04 -28.02
CA TRP A 150 10.06 7.65 -28.14
C TRP A 150 8.88 7.54 -29.09
N GLU A 151 8.87 6.48 -29.90
CA GLU A 151 7.66 5.93 -30.49
C GLU A 151 7.09 4.84 -29.61
N VAL A 152 5.85 5.02 -29.19
CA VAL A 152 5.08 4.05 -28.42
C VAL A 152 4.12 3.34 -29.38
N HIS A 153 4.44 2.11 -29.76
CA HIS A 153 3.62 1.31 -30.64
C HIS A 153 2.53 0.61 -29.82
N THR A 154 1.31 0.67 -30.31
CA THR A 154 0.13 0.08 -29.67
C THR A 154 -0.73 -0.68 -30.68
N ASN A 155 -1.70 -1.48 -30.17
CA ASN A 155 -2.73 -2.07 -31.02
C ASN A 155 -3.66 -1.04 -31.71
N ASN A 156 -3.67 0.22 -31.24
CA ASN A 156 -4.53 1.31 -31.72
C ASN A 156 -3.73 2.45 -32.41
N GLY A 157 -2.49 2.20 -32.82
CA GLY A 157 -1.66 3.17 -33.53
C GLY A 157 -0.32 3.43 -32.85
N VAL A 158 0.38 4.45 -33.33
CA VAL A 158 1.70 4.85 -32.83
C VAL A 158 1.62 6.26 -32.27
N PHE A 159 2.17 6.46 -31.09
CA PHE A 159 2.25 7.75 -30.41
C PHE A 159 3.72 8.18 -30.28
N GLN A 160 3.99 9.46 -30.46
CA GLN A 160 5.31 10.01 -30.20
C GLN A 160 5.32 10.85 -28.93
N THR A 161 6.36 10.70 -28.12
CA THR A 161 6.50 11.44 -26.86
C THR A 161 7.96 11.63 -26.48
N ARG A 162 8.26 12.69 -25.74
CA ARG A 162 9.63 12.93 -25.23
C ARG A 162 10.00 11.99 -24.08
N TYR A 163 9.05 11.58 -23.25
CA TYR A 163 9.27 10.76 -22.07
C TYR A 163 8.22 9.66 -21.97
N VAL A 164 8.65 8.48 -21.50
CA VAL A 164 7.76 7.36 -21.15
C VAL A 164 7.94 7.03 -19.69
N VAL A 165 6.84 6.98 -18.93
CA VAL A 165 6.84 6.49 -17.55
C VAL A 165 6.24 5.10 -17.53
N ASN A 166 7.06 4.11 -17.22
CA ASN A 166 6.62 2.73 -17.08
C ASN A 166 5.98 2.52 -15.70
N ALA A 167 4.66 2.53 -15.63
CA ALA A 167 3.87 2.27 -14.44
C ALA A 167 2.98 1.03 -14.60
N ALA A 168 3.43 0.02 -15.37
CA ALA A 168 2.66 -1.15 -15.78
C ALA A 168 2.54 -2.24 -14.69
N GLY A 169 2.82 -1.92 -13.42
CA GLY A 169 2.63 -2.84 -12.29
C GLY A 169 3.39 -4.17 -12.48
N VAL A 170 2.68 -5.29 -12.41
CA VAL A 170 3.27 -6.63 -12.57
C VAL A 170 3.83 -6.92 -13.96
N TYR A 171 3.53 -6.08 -14.94
CA TYR A 171 4.03 -6.17 -16.31
C TYR A 171 5.17 -5.18 -16.60
N ALA A 172 5.66 -4.46 -15.59
CA ALA A 172 6.66 -3.42 -15.79
C ALA A 172 8.00 -3.96 -16.33
N ASP A 173 8.35 -5.21 -16.02
CA ASP A 173 9.54 -5.87 -16.55
C ASP A 173 9.47 -6.08 -18.07
N LYS A 174 8.28 -6.38 -18.62
CA LYS A 174 8.07 -6.52 -20.07
C LYS A 174 8.52 -5.25 -20.81
N PHE A 175 8.06 -4.09 -20.36
CA PHE A 175 8.38 -2.80 -20.99
C PHE A 175 9.81 -2.33 -20.69
N HIS A 176 10.29 -2.53 -19.45
CA HIS A 176 11.68 -2.26 -19.11
C HIS A 176 12.64 -3.06 -20.02
N ASN A 177 12.32 -4.33 -20.26
CA ASN A 177 13.15 -5.22 -21.06
C ASN A 177 13.15 -4.91 -22.55
N MET A 178 12.21 -4.11 -23.06
CA MET A 178 12.24 -3.64 -24.45
C MET A 178 13.39 -2.63 -24.67
N VAL A 179 13.66 -1.77 -23.68
CA VAL A 179 14.50 -0.58 -23.85
C VAL A 179 15.79 -0.59 -23.04
N SER A 180 15.98 -1.54 -22.12
CA SER A 180 17.14 -1.64 -21.25
C SER A 180 18.02 -2.86 -21.61
N GLU A 181 19.34 -2.67 -21.58
CA GLU A 181 20.28 -3.80 -21.69
C GLU A 181 20.20 -4.70 -20.45
N LYS A 182 20.08 -4.07 -19.26
CA LYS A 182 19.91 -4.79 -17.99
C LYS A 182 18.48 -5.32 -17.88
N LYS A 183 18.33 -6.62 -18.07
CA LYS A 183 17.01 -7.27 -17.96
C LYS A 183 16.63 -7.49 -16.50
N ILE A 184 15.34 -7.34 -16.20
CA ILE A 184 14.74 -7.65 -14.91
C ILE A 184 13.59 -8.64 -15.11
N HIS A 185 13.20 -9.31 -14.03
CA HIS A 185 12.05 -10.22 -14.02
C HIS A 185 11.22 -9.97 -12.77
N ILE A 186 9.91 -9.84 -12.95
CA ILE A 186 8.93 -9.70 -11.87
C ILE A 186 8.20 -11.03 -11.71
N THR A 187 8.28 -11.61 -10.53
CA THR A 187 7.46 -12.78 -10.16
C THR A 187 6.27 -12.29 -9.35
N PRO A 188 5.05 -12.25 -9.91
CA PRO A 188 3.86 -11.86 -9.19
C PRO A 188 3.57 -12.83 -8.03
N ARG A 189 3.14 -12.29 -6.89
CA ARG A 189 2.63 -13.08 -5.75
C ARG A 189 1.19 -12.69 -5.50
N ARG A 190 0.32 -13.71 -5.43
CA ARG A 190 -1.09 -13.52 -5.11
C ARG A 190 -1.31 -13.60 -3.60
N GLY A 191 -2.13 -12.70 -3.08
CA GLY A 191 -2.62 -12.76 -1.72
C GLY A 191 -4.15 -12.75 -1.73
N ASP A 192 -4.77 -13.79 -1.18
CA ASP A 192 -6.22 -13.88 -1.07
C ASP A 192 -6.67 -13.33 0.28
N TYR A 193 -7.79 -12.61 0.29
CA TYR A 193 -8.39 -12.01 1.47
C TYR A 193 -9.80 -12.55 1.72
N CYS A 194 -10.17 -12.64 2.99
CA CYS A 194 -11.55 -12.78 3.41
C CYS A 194 -12.10 -11.41 3.78
N LEU A 195 -13.10 -10.93 3.04
CA LEU A 195 -13.86 -9.74 3.38
C LEU A 195 -15.11 -10.15 4.13
N LEU A 196 -15.17 -9.84 5.43
CA LEU A 196 -16.30 -10.15 6.29
C LEU A 196 -17.38 -9.06 6.21
N ASP A 197 -18.59 -9.43 6.59
CA ASP A 197 -19.74 -8.52 6.65
C ASP A 197 -19.52 -7.37 7.65
N LYS A 198 -20.30 -6.30 7.51
CA LYS A 198 -20.28 -5.12 8.40
C LYS A 198 -20.60 -5.45 9.86
N SER A 199 -21.32 -6.54 10.13
CA SER A 199 -21.56 -7.02 11.49
C SER A 199 -20.27 -7.38 12.25
N ALA A 200 -19.21 -7.75 11.52
CA ALA A 200 -17.87 -7.99 12.06
C ALA A 200 -16.97 -6.73 12.07
N GLY A 201 -17.40 -5.65 11.44
CA GLY A 201 -16.55 -4.48 11.14
C GLY A 201 -16.02 -3.73 12.36
N ASN A 202 -16.71 -3.82 13.49
CA ASN A 202 -16.31 -3.19 14.75
C ASN A 202 -15.48 -4.12 15.67
N HIS A 203 -15.05 -5.27 15.16
CA HIS A 203 -14.27 -6.22 15.97
C HIS A 203 -12.92 -5.62 16.38
N VAL A 204 -12.28 -4.85 15.53
CA VAL A 204 -11.08 -4.06 15.83
C VAL A 204 -11.23 -2.63 15.33
N SER A 205 -10.58 -1.68 16.01
CA SER A 205 -10.60 -0.26 15.63
C SER A 205 -9.36 0.15 14.84
N LYS A 206 -8.23 -0.52 15.06
CA LYS A 206 -6.93 -0.30 14.43
C LYS A 206 -6.64 -1.39 13.38
N ILE A 207 -5.66 -1.12 12.54
CA ILE A 207 -5.07 -2.13 11.66
C ILE A 207 -4.14 -3.00 12.52
N ILE A 208 -4.39 -4.29 12.58
CA ILE A 208 -3.61 -5.24 13.38
C ILE A 208 -2.68 -6.03 12.45
N PHE A 209 -1.39 -5.98 12.72
CA PHE A 209 -0.36 -6.81 12.10
C PHE A 209 0.24 -7.74 13.13
N ALA A 210 0.61 -8.95 12.72
CA ALA A 210 1.54 -9.76 13.52
C ALA A 210 2.97 -9.23 13.34
N LEU A 211 3.77 -9.29 14.40
CA LEU A 211 5.20 -9.02 14.28
C LEU A 211 5.82 -10.00 13.26
N PRO A 212 6.59 -9.52 12.27
CA PRO A 212 7.23 -10.41 11.30
C PRO A 212 8.09 -11.48 11.98
N GLY A 213 7.81 -12.73 11.69
CA GLY A 213 8.50 -13.86 12.27
C GLY A 213 9.12 -14.75 11.19
N LYS A 214 9.47 -15.97 11.56
CA LYS A 214 10.10 -16.99 10.70
C LYS A 214 9.34 -17.24 9.39
N TYR A 215 8.02 -17.04 9.40
CA TYR A 215 7.14 -17.28 8.25
C TYR A 215 6.73 -15.99 7.50
N GLY A 216 7.37 -14.86 7.77
CA GLY A 216 7.09 -13.56 7.15
C GLY A 216 6.15 -12.69 7.98
N LYS A 217 5.40 -11.80 7.29
CA LYS A 217 4.59 -10.75 7.95
C LYS A 217 3.27 -11.25 8.58
N GLY A 218 2.89 -12.50 8.36
CA GLY A 218 1.64 -13.04 8.86
C GLY A 218 0.38 -12.43 8.22
N ILE A 219 -0.77 -12.80 8.76
CA ILE A 219 -2.10 -12.30 8.37
C ILE A 219 -2.36 -11.00 9.13
N LEU A 220 -2.92 -10.02 8.43
CA LEU A 220 -3.42 -8.79 9.04
C LEU A 220 -4.94 -8.88 9.29
N ILE A 221 -5.41 -8.07 10.23
CA ILE A 221 -6.82 -7.83 10.50
C ILE A 221 -7.02 -6.32 10.36
N SER A 222 -7.89 -5.88 9.45
CA SER A 222 -8.09 -4.46 9.19
C SER A 222 -9.56 -4.12 9.04
N PRO A 223 -10.08 -3.11 9.75
CA PRO A 223 -11.35 -2.55 9.39
C PRO A 223 -11.24 -1.87 8.02
N THR A 224 -12.36 -1.70 7.33
CA THR A 224 -12.41 -0.93 6.08
C THR A 224 -13.13 0.40 6.31
N VAL A 225 -12.93 1.37 5.39
CA VAL A 225 -13.63 2.66 5.47
C VAL A 225 -15.16 2.51 5.32
N HIS A 226 -15.61 1.40 4.75
CA HIS A 226 -17.03 1.09 4.55
C HIS A 226 -17.64 0.23 5.67
N GLY A 227 -16.87 -0.09 6.72
CA GLY A 227 -17.35 -0.80 7.90
C GLY A 227 -17.30 -2.32 7.82
N ASN A 228 -16.64 -2.89 6.83
CA ASN A 228 -16.33 -4.32 6.75
C ASN A 228 -15.05 -4.64 7.52
N LEU A 229 -14.77 -5.93 7.75
CA LEU A 229 -13.50 -6.41 8.29
C LEU A 229 -12.77 -7.25 7.24
N LEU A 230 -11.49 -6.96 7.02
CA LEU A 230 -10.62 -7.62 6.07
C LEU A 230 -9.61 -8.49 6.81
N LEU A 231 -9.49 -9.76 6.43
CA LEU A 231 -8.53 -10.73 6.95
C LEU A 231 -7.64 -11.24 5.82
N GLY A 232 -6.34 -11.23 5.97
CA GLY A 232 -5.40 -11.70 4.96
C GLY A 232 -4.11 -10.86 4.92
N PRO A 233 -3.32 -10.95 3.85
CA PRO A 233 -3.46 -11.91 2.73
C PRO A 233 -2.91 -13.30 3.06
N THR A 234 -3.29 -14.28 2.25
CA THR A 234 -2.47 -15.49 2.05
C THR A 234 -1.22 -15.13 1.24
N ALA A 235 -0.25 -16.04 1.15
CA ALA A 235 0.94 -15.86 0.33
C ALA A 235 1.09 -17.07 -0.61
N ILE A 236 0.61 -16.94 -1.84
CA ILE A 236 0.62 -17.98 -2.88
C ILE A 236 1.54 -17.57 -4.02
#